data_71c355b0317acd3f404ef232b15a0944
#
_entry.id   71c355b0317acd3f404ef232b15a0944
#
_cell.length_a   1.000
_cell.length_b   1.000
_cell.length_c   1.000
_cell.angle_alpha   90.00
_cell.angle_beta   90.00
_cell.angle_gamma   90.00
#
_symmetry.space_group_name_H-M   'P 1'
#
loop_
_entity.id
_entity.type
_entity.pdbx_description
1 polymer ?
#
loop_
_entity_poly.entity_id
_entity_poly.type
_entity_poly.pdbx_seq_one_letter_code
_entity_poly.pdbx_strand_id
1 'polypeptide(L)'
;MIEKLLDIYSNEIPAFLYEIADSPQMQRLRGVGMNCGCEYTSFPLFKGLEPYSRFTHSLGVGAIVWNFTHDAKQAIAGLLHDVASPAFAHVIDFMKGDYLVQESTEERTSSIIASSVQICRILKFLGLFVEDVSDYHLYPVADNDSPRLSADRLEYTMGNILNYKFGSLEDVKRFYGNLKVAENGEGREEICFSDEQIAEEFAYKALECGKVYVCDADRYAMQYLSEIVRRAILRGTVTEDLLYTTERQVIDALVSDGEGKADWKRFCRLSATEAVGRRESGASVAGEAGEAGEGKADCKDYVYPVRMIRAKKRYIDPYVAGKGRVSELCTGFRNAVEKFKSFSFEYLLEGKSAL
;
A
#
# COMPACT_ATOMS: atom_id res chain seq x y z
N MET A 1 -14.56 10.82 4.31
CA MET A 1 -13.59 11.26 5.35
C MET A 1 -12.17 11.37 4.78
N ILE A 2 -11.76 10.44 3.94
CA ILE A 2 -10.44 10.46 3.27
C ILE A 2 -10.17 11.77 2.52
N GLU A 3 -11.16 12.29 1.78
CA GLU A 3 -11.02 13.56 1.05
C GLU A 3 -10.71 14.77 1.96
N LYS A 4 -11.03 14.70 3.24
CA LYS A 4 -10.75 15.76 4.22
C LYS A 4 -9.33 15.72 4.80
N LEU A 5 -8.55 14.71 4.49
CA LEU A 5 -7.18 14.59 4.97
C LEU A 5 -6.29 15.69 4.41
N LEU A 6 -6.50 16.04 3.14
CA LEU A 6 -5.71 17.07 2.49
C LEU A 6 -5.82 18.43 3.19
N ASP A 7 -7.02 18.78 3.69
CA ASP A 7 -7.27 19.99 4.46
C ASP A 7 -6.55 19.99 5.84
N ILE A 8 -6.19 18.80 6.32
CA ILE A 8 -5.42 18.64 7.57
C ILE A 8 -3.92 18.80 7.30
N TYR A 9 -3.45 18.26 6.17
CA TYR A 9 -2.02 18.19 5.87
C TYR A 9 -1.39 19.54 5.50
N SER A 10 -2.11 20.41 4.84
CA SER A 10 -1.61 21.76 4.51
C SER A 10 -2.75 22.73 4.27
N ASN A 11 -2.60 23.95 4.83
CA ASN A 11 -3.52 25.05 4.54
C ASN A 11 -3.25 25.69 3.16
N GLU A 12 -2.03 25.58 2.66
CA GLU A 12 -1.61 26.15 1.37
C GLU A 12 -0.77 25.13 0.60
N ILE A 13 -1.40 24.45 -0.36
CA ILE A 13 -0.69 23.58 -1.30
C ILE A 13 -0.32 24.41 -2.52
N PRO A 14 0.97 24.52 -2.90
CA PRO A 14 1.39 25.34 -4.02
C PRO A 14 0.80 24.86 -5.35
N ALA A 15 0.54 25.82 -6.24
CA ALA A 15 -0.05 25.54 -7.54
C ALA A 15 0.72 24.50 -8.36
N PHE A 16 2.07 24.51 -8.28
CA PHE A 16 2.88 23.55 -9.04
C PHE A 16 2.62 22.09 -8.64
N LEU A 17 2.26 21.80 -7.39
CA LEU A 17 1.89 20.44 -7.00
C LEU A 17 0.57 20.00 -7.63
N TYR A 18 -0.42 20.88 -7.68
CA TYR A 18 -1.67 20.61 -8.39
C TYR A 18 -1.45 20.47 -9.90
N GLU A 19 -0.62 21.34 -10.49
CA GLU A 19 -0.29 21.26 -11.91
C GLU A 19 0.40 19.94 -12.28
N ILE A 20 1.30 19.43 -11.42
CA ILE A 20 1.91 18.09 -11.59
C ILE A 20 0.87 17.00 -11.40
N ALA A 21 0.04 17.11 -10.36
CA ALA A 21 -1.02 16.14 -10.07
C ALA A 21 -2.05 16.05 -11.22
N ASP A 22 -2.28 17.13 -11.98
CA ASP A 22 -3.16 17.14 -13.15
C ASP A 22 -2.55 16.48 -14.40
N SER A 23 -1.29 16.03 -14.33
CA SER A 23 -0.69 15.30 -15.46
C SER A 23 -1.37 13.94 -15.68
N PRO A 24 -1.45 13.45 -16.94
CA PRO A 24 -2.06 12.14 -17.22
C PRO A 24 -1.47 11.00 -16.42
N GLN A 25 -0.15 11.05 -16.15
CA GLN A 25 0.59 10.05 -15.36
C GLN A 25 0.07 9.99 -13.93
N MET A 26 -0.18 11.13 -13.30
CA MET A 26 -0.73 11.21 -11.95
C MET A 26 -2.24 10.92 -11.93
N GLN A 27 -3.00 11.46 -12.89
CA GLN A 27 -4.46 11.24 -12.96
C GLN A 27 -4.82 9.75 -13.11
N ARG A 28 -3.96 8.95 -13.75
CA ARG A 28 -4.09 7.50 -13.81
C ARG A 28 -4.24 6.86 -12.42
N LEU A 29 -3.51 7.37 -11.43
CA LEU A 29 -3.49 6.84 -10.06
C LEU A 29 -4.86 6.96 -9.34
N ARG A 30 -5.80 7.76 -9.85
CA ARG A 30 -7.20 7.75 -9.36
C ARG A 30 -7.88 6.41 -9.55
N GLY A 31 -7.45 5.64 -10.54
CA GLY A 31 -7.93 4.30 -10.82
C GLY A 31 -7.04 3.17 -10.25
N VAL A 32 -6.17 3.47 -9.29
CA VAL A 32 -5.35 2.50 -8.56
C VAL A 32 -5.62 2.65 -7.06
N GLY A 33 -6.19 1.62 -6.44
CA GLY A 33 -6.60 1.61 -5.04
C GLY A 33 -5.44 1.40 -4.06
N MET A 34 -5.59 1.90 -2.84
CA MET A 34 -4.64 1.68 -1.75
C MET A 34 -4.72 0.27 -1.15
N ASN A 35 -5.84 -0.43 -1.35
CA ASN A 35 -6.05 -1.77 -0.79
C ASN A 35 -5.63 -2.91 -1.74
N CYS A 36 -4.86 -2.60 -2.80
CA CYS A 36 -4.28 -3.58 -3.71
C CYS A 36 -5.29 -4.58 -4.30
N GLY A 37 -6.54 -4.14 -4.56
CA GLY A 37 -7.62 -4.96 -5.08
C GLY A 37 -8.33 -5.83 -4.04
N CYS A 38 -7.94 -5.83 -2.77
CA CYS A 38 -8.62 -6.59 -1.71
C CYS A 38 -10.08 -6.16 -1.52
N GLU A 39 -10.40 -4.90 -1.82
CA GLU A 39 -11.75 -4.32 -1.77
C GLU A 39 -12.74 -4.92 -2.78
N TYR A 40 -12.25 -5.59 -3.83
CA TYR A 40 -13.11 -6.31 -4.78
C TYR A 40 -13.59 -7.65 -4.24
N THR A 41 -13.02 -8.13 -3.13
CA THR A 41 -13.44 -9.38 -2.49
C THR A 41 -14.71 -9.19 -1.64
N SER A 42 -15.25 -10.28 -1.14
CA SER A 42 -16.37 -10.27 -0.18
C SER A 42 -15.92 -10.38 1.28
N PHE A 43 -14.64 -10.23 1.59
CA PHE A 43 -14.18 -10.23 2.98
C PHE A 43 -14.85 -9.10 3.78
N PRO A 44 -15.39 -9.41 4.99
CA PRO A 44 -16.00 -8.38 5.85
C PRO A 44 -15.07 -7.21 6.15
N LEU A 45 -13.76 -7.48 6.25
CA LEU A 45 -12.72 -6.49 6.55
C LEU A 45 -12.67 -5.34 5.52
N PHE A 46 -12.92 -5.65 4.24
CA PHE A 46 -12.83 -4.68 3.15
C PHE A 46 -14.18 -4.11 2.71
N LYS A 47 -15.27 -4.53 3.38
CA LYS A 47 -16.61 -4.00 3.08
C LYS A 47 -16.84 -2.62 3.69
N GLY A 48 -17.32 -1.70 2.85
CA GLY A 48 -17.68 -0.35 3.30
C GLY A 48 -16.49 0.56 3.58
N LEU A 49 -15.31 0.22 3.07
CA LEU A 49 -14.18 1.14 3.01
C LEU A 49 -14.51 2.31 2.10
N GLU A 50 -14.08 3.51 2.46
CA GLU A 50 -14.16 4.67 1.59
C GLU A 50 -13.18 4.53 0.42
N PRO A 51 -13.51 5.03 -0.78
CA PRO A 51 -12.57 5.07 -1.89
C PRO A 51 -11.28 5.80 -1.49
N TYR A 52 -10.16 5.11 -1.60
CA TYR A 52 -8.85 5.65 -1.27
C TYR A 52 -7.88 5.23 -2.36
N SER A 53 -7.49 6.18 -3.19
CA SER A 53 -6.64 5.95 -4.36
C SER A 53 -5.19 6.35 -4.10
N ARG A 54 -4.28 5.78 -4.87
CA ARG A 54 -2.88 6.22 -4.86
C ARG A 54 -2.70 7.68 -5.30
N PHE A 55 -3.62 8.22 -6.09
CA PHE A 55 -3.64 9.65 -6.38
C PHE A 55 -3.85 10.48 -5.10
N THR A 56 -4.87 10.15 -4.30
CA THR A 56 -5.17 10.86 -3.05
C THR A 56 -4.00 10.73 -2.08
N HIS A 57 -3.45 9.53 -1.94
CA HIS A 57 -2.25 9.26 -1.14
C HIS A 57 -1.05 10.10 -1.60
N SER A 58 -0.68 10.05 -2.87
CA SER A 58 0.47 10.79 -3.42
C SER A 58 0.34 12.30 -3.23
N LEU A 59 -0.86 12.84 -3.45
CA LEU A 59 -1.13 14.28 -3.23
C LEU A 59 -0.99 14.63 -1.73
N GLY A 60 -1.48 13.74 -0.85
CA GLY A 60 -1.30 13.88 0.59
C GLY A 60 0.17 13.86 1.02
N VAL A 61 0.98 12.94 0.47
CA VAL A 61 2.43 12.87 0.75
C VAL A 61 3.12 14.16 0.30
N GLY A 62 2.85 14.64 -0.93
CA GLY A 62 3.41 15.91 -1.41
C GLY A 62 3.02 17.10 -0.53
N ALA A 63 1.76 17.16 -0.07
CA ALA A 63 1.26 18.20 0.82
C ALA A 63 1.92 18.15 2.21
N ILE A 64 2.11 16.96 2.80
CA ILE A 64 2.82 16.76 4.07
C ILE A 64 4.26 17.24 3.95
N VAL A 65 4.98 16.78 2.92
CA VAL A 65 6.39 17.20 2.71
C VAL A 65 6.47 18.72 2.54
N TRP A 66 5.59 19.32 1.73
CA TRP A 66 5.55 20.77 1.58
C TRP A 66 5.30 21.49 2.90
N ASN A 67 4.32 21.05 3.68
CA ASN A 67 3.98 21.66 4.96
C ASN A 67 5.16 21.69 5.96
N PHE A 68 5.98 20.66 5.96
CA PHE A 68 7.10 20.55 6.88
C PHE A 68 8.41 21.14 6.39
N THR A 69 8.64 21.18 5.05
CA THR A 69 9.95 21.56 4.49
C THR A 69 9.93 22.87 3.71
N HIS A 70 8.80 23.21 3.11
CA HIS A 70 8.68 24.29 2.11
C HIS A 70 9.71 24.15 0.96
N ASP A 71 10.18 22.93 0.69
CA ASP A 71 11.12 22.60 -0.37
C ASP A 71 10.37 21.95 -1.54
N ALA A 72 10.34 22.64 -2.68
CA ALA A 72 9.62 22.19 -3.87
C ALA A 72 10.16 20.85 -4.39
N LYS A 73 11.45 20.61 -4.33
CA LYS A 73 12.09 19.37 -4.81
C LYS A 73 11.63 18.18 -4.00
N GLN A 74 11.70 18.28 -2.67
CA GLN A 74 11.26 17.22 -1.76
C GLN A 74 9.75 16.95 -1.89
N ALA A 75 8.94 18.03 -1.97
CA ALA A 75 7.49 17.90 -2.09
C ALA A 75 7.06 17.24 -3.41
N ILE A 76 7.76 17.57 -4.52
CA ILE A 76 7.52 16.94 -5.82
C ILE A 76 7.96 15.47 -5.80
N ALA A 77 9.11 15.15 -5.21
CA ALA A 77 9.56 13.77 -5.05
C ALA A 77 8.52 12.95 -4.26
N GLY A 78 8.02 13.49 -3.14
CA GLY A 78 6.95 12.86 -2.38
C GLY A 78 5.64 12.73 -3.16
N LEU A 79 5.25 13.72 -3.98
CA LEU A 79 4.08 13.63 -4.84
C LEU A 79 4.23 12.54 -5.93
N LEU A 80 5.41 12.38 -6.49
CA LEU A 80 5.67 11.48 -7.62
C LEU A 80 6.09 10.07 -7.24
N HIS A 81 6.28 9.76 -5.94
CA HIS A 81 6.84 8.49 -5.50
C HIS A 81 6.08 7.27 -6.04
N ASP A 82 4.76 7.35 -6.10
CA ASP A 82 3.87 6.29 -6.56
C ASP A 82 3.51 6.38 -8.07
N VAL A 83 4.10 7.31 -8.83
CA VAL A 83 3.73 7.53 -10.24
C VAL A 83 3.92 6.28 -11.11
N ALA A 84 4.77 5.36 -10.71
CA ALA A 84 5.02 4.09 -11.38
C ALA A 84 4.25 2.90 -10.78
N SER A 85 3.42 3.12 -9.76
CA SER A 85 2.63 2.02 -9.18
C SER A 85 1.73 1.36 -10.22
N PRO A 86 1.82 0.04 -10.43
CA PRO A 86 0.94 -0.67 -11.35
C PRO A 86 -0.47 -0.82 -10.74
N ALA A 87 -1.43 -1.19 -11.59
CA ALA A 87 -2.74 -1.62 -11.15
C ALA A 87 -2.59 -2.76 -10.12
N PHE A 88 -3.37 -2.70 -9.02
CA PHE A 88 -3.26 -3.59 -7.86
C PHE A 88 -1.93 -3.52 -7.11
N ALA A 89 -1.05 -2.58 -7.46
CA ALA A 89 0.18 -2.25 -6.70
C ALA A 89 0.96 -3.48 -6.20
N HIS A 90 1.02 -3.71 -4.88
CA HIS A 90 1.80 -4.79 -4.26
C HIS A 90 1.38 -6.21 -4.65
N VAL A 91 0.24 -6.42 -5.30
CA VAL A 91 -0.11 -7.71 -5.93
C VAL A 91 0.95 -8.11 -6.97
N ILE A 92 1.54 -7.12 -7.66
CA ILE A 92 2.60 -7.39 -8.65
C ILE A 92 3.89 -7.85 -7.98
N ASP A 93 4.20 -7.38 -6.76
CA ASP A 93 5.33 -7.88 -5.96
C ASP A 93 5.12 -9.36 -5.60
N PHE A 94 3.90 -9.76 -5.22
CA PHE A 94 3.54 -11.16 -5.02
C PHE A 94 3.73 -11.99 -6.31
N MET A 95 3.35 -11.43 -7.45
CA MET A 95 3.49 -12.10 -8.76
C MET A 95 4.96 -12.32 -9.13
N LYS A 96 5.83 -11.35 -8.84
CA LYS A 96 7.28 -11.41 -9.10
C LYS A 96 8.05 -12.18 -8.01
N GLY A 97 7.42 -12.52 -6.88
CA GLY A 97 8.05 -13.17 -5.74
C GLY A 97 8.78 -12.21 -4.79
N ASP A 98 8.61 -10.90 -4.99
CA ASP A 98 9.25 -9.82 -4.20
C ASP A 98 8.37 -9.31 -3.04
N TYR A 99 7.47 -10.14 -2.55
CA TYR A 99 6.49 -9.78 -1.50
C TYR A 99 7.11 -9.42 -0.13
N LEU A 100 8.40 -9.66 0.08
CA LEU A 100 9.11 -9.31 1.33
C LEU A 100 9.82 -7.96 1.23
N VAL A 101 10.34 -7.56 0.07
CA VAL A 101 11.05 -6.29 -0.16
C VAL A 101 10.08 -5.24 -0.69
N GLN A 102 9.31 -5.56 -1.74
CA GLN A 102 8.28 -4.73 -2.35
C GLN A 102 8.83 -3.44 -3.01
N GLU A 103 9.93 -3.56 -3.74
CA GLU A 103 10.57 -2.45 -4.48
C GLU A 103 10.35 -2.52 -6.00
N SER A 104 9.80 -3.62 -6.52
CA SER A 104 9.63 -3.82 -7.97
C SER A 104 8.62 -2.86 -8.61
N THR A 105 7.86 -2.11 -7.81
CA THR A 105 6.88 -1.12 -8.28
C THR A 105 7.49 0.23 -8.64
N GLU A 106 8.75 0.49 -8.30
CA GLU A 106 9.43 1.79 -8.45
C GLU A 106 10.35 1.86 -9.69
N GLU A 107 10.65 0.72 -10.33
CA GLU A 107 11.61 0.59 -11.44
C GLU A 107 11.39 1.55 -12.62
N ARG A 108 10.13 2.00 -12.84
CA ARG A 108 9.75 2.86 -13.98
C ARG A 108 9.57 4.33 -13.61
N THR A 109 9.77 4.73 -12.37
CA THR A 109 9.48 6.10 -11.89
C THR A 109 10.18 7.16 -12.74
N SER A 110 11.48 7.10 -12.88
CA SER A 110 12.26 8.07 -13.66
C SER A 110 11.82 8.14 -15.12
N SER A 111 11.56 6.99 -15.77
CA SER A 111 11.16 6.93 -17.17
C SER A 111 9.75 7.50 -17.40
N ILE A 112 8.80 7.25 -16.47
CA ILE A 112 7.45 7.80 -16.53
C ILE A 112 7.47 9.32 -16.34
N ILE A 113 8.23 9.83 -15.39
CA ILE A 113 8.43 11.28 -15.19
C ILE A 113 9.02 11.91 -16.44
N ALA A 114 10.11 11.35 -16.97
CA ALA A 114 10.79 11.86 -18.16
C ALA A 114 9.91 11.86 -19.43
N SER A 115 8.95 10.93 -19.52
CA SER A 115 8.01 10.86 -20.63
C SER A 115 6.91 11.94 -20.58
N SER A 116 6.70 12.57 -19.42
CA SER A 116 5.64 13.56 -19.22
C SER A 116 6.09 14.97 -19.62
N VAL A 117 5.61 15.46 -20.74
CA VAL A 117 5.88 16.84 -21.20
C VAL A 117 5.43 17.87 -20.15
N GLN A 118 4.29 17.63 -19.49
CA GLN A 118 3.76 18.53 -18.46
C GLN A 118 4.66 18.59 -17.24
N ILE A 119 5.02 17.44 -16.67
CA ILE A 119 5.91 17.37 -15.49
C ILE A 119 7.25 17.99 -15.82
N CYS A 120 7.90 17.58 -16.92
CA CYS A 120 9.21 18.12 -17.33
C CYS A 120 9.19 19.65 -17.53
N ARG A 121 8.09 20.23 -18.06
CA ARG A 121 7.94 21.68 -18.20
C ARG A 121 7.92 22.37 -16.83
N ILE A 122 7.19 21.82 -15.85
CA ILE A 122 7.12 22.38 -14.51
C ILE A 122 8.46 22.26 -13.78
N LEU A 123 9.12 21.09 -13.86
CA LEU A 123 10.45 20.90 -13.32
C LEU A 123 11.45 21.93 -13.89
N LYS A 124 11.46 22.10 -15.21
CA LYS A 124 12.30 23.10 -15.86
C LYS A 124 12.02 24.53 -15.40
N PHE A 125 10.74 24.88 -15.20
CA PHE A 125 10.34 26.20 -14.69
C PHE A 125 10.88 26.44 -13.28
N LEU A 126 10.92 25.37 -12.44
CA LEU A 126 11.45 25.42 -11.09
C LEU A 126 12.99 25.22 -11.02
N GLY A 127 13.65 25.03 -12.15
CA GLY A 127 15.09 24.77 -12.20
C GLY A 127 15.50 23.40 -11.72
N LEU A 128 14.59 22.41 -11.76
CA LEU A 128 14.78 21.03 -11.31
C LEU A 128 14.95 20.08 -12.50
N PHE A 129 15.58 18.95 -12.23
CA PHE A 129 15.76 17.83 -13.16
C PHE A 129 14.93 16.62 -12.73
N VAL A 130 14.76 15.64 -13.63
CA VAL A 130 14.05 14.40 -13.33
C VAL A 130 14.72 13.63 -12.18
N GLU A 131 16.04 13.61 -12.17
CA GLU A 131 16.86 12.93 -11.16
C GLU A 131 16.67 13.52 -9.76
N ASP A 132 16.33 14.80 -9.66
CA ASP A 132 16.06 15.46 -8.37
C ASP A 132 14.77 14.97 -7.70
N VAL A 133 13.84 14.36 -8.46
CA VAL A 133 12.48 14.04 -7.98
C VAL A 133 12.07 12.59 -8.23
N SER A 134 12.92 11.78 -8.86
CA SER A 134 12.60 10.39 -9.18
C SER A 134 12.92 9.39 -8.07
N ASP A 135 13.68 9.81 -7.06
CA ASP A 135 14.02 9.01 -5.89
C ASP A 135 13.68 9.80 -4.61
N TYR A 136 12.55 9.48 -4.01
CA TYR A 136 12.07 10.15 -2.80
C TYR A 136 12.80 9.70 -1.53
N HIS A 137 13.52 8.58 -1.55
CA HIS A 137 14.36 8.09 -0.45
C HIS A 137 15.56 9.02 -0.15
N LEU A 138 15.92 9.90 -1.08
CA LEU A 138 16.93 10.93 -0.86
C LEU A 138 16.49 11.98 0.18
N TYR A 139 15.21 12.02 0.51
CA TYR A 139 14.60 13.05 1.35
C TYR A 139 13.98 12.44 2.61
N PRO A 140 14.66 12.54 3.79
CA PRO A 140 14.26 11.84 5.01
C PRO A 140 12.84 12.15 5.50
N VAL A 141 12.31 13.34 5.17
CA VAL A 141 10.93 13.72 5.49
C VAL A 141 9.94 13.01 4.57
N ALA A 142 10.26 12.85 3.27
CA ALA A 142 9.41 12.15 2.31
C ALA A 142 9.40 10.65 2.59
N ASP A 143 10.59 10.02 2.65
CA ASP A 143 10.75 8.64 3.10
C ASP A 143 12.08 8.42 3.85
N ASN A 144 12.11 7.36 4.66
CA ASN A 144 13.27 6.95 5.45
C ASN A 144 13.16 5.47 5.83
N ASP A 145 14.17 4.92 6.51
CA ASP A 145 14.17 3.52 6.92
C ASP A 145 13.04 3.19 7.91
N SER A 146 12.27 2.13 7.64
CA SER A 146 11.33 1.57 8.62
C SER A 146 12.10 1.10 9.88
N PRO A 147 11.57 1.33 11.09
CA PRO A 147 10.19 1.74 11.41
C PRO A 147 10.00 3.24 11.68
N ARG A 148 10.90 4.11 11.20
CA ARG A 148 10.81 5.55 11.39
C ARG A 148 9.58 6.13 10.70
N LEU A 149 9.13 7.31 11.15
CA LEU A 149 8.00 8.01 10.55
C LEU A 149 8.47 8.90 9.39
N SER A 150 7.86 8.71 8.21
CA SER A 150 8.03 9.53 7.01
C SER A 150 6.67 10.06 6.55
N ALA A 151 6.63 10.98 5.59
CA ALA A 151 5.40 11.51 5.03
C ALA A 151 4.58 10.41 4.33
N ASP A 152 5.22 9.51 3.59
CA ASP A 152 4.59 8.35 2.98
C ASP A 152 3.90 7.47 4.04
N ARG A 153 4.65 7.02 5.04
CA ARG A 153 4.11 6.17 6.12
C ARG A 153 3.04 6.87 6.94
N LEU A 154 3.19 8.16 7.19
CA LEU A 154 2.22 8.96 7.92
C LEU A 154 0.91 9.03 7.15
N GLU A 155 0.96 9.37 5.85
CA GLU A 155 -0.22 9.59 5.03
C GLU A 155 -1.08 8.32 4.94
N TYR A 156 -0.49 7.17 4.52
CA TYR A 156 -1.28 5.96 4.40
C TYR A 156 -1.77 5.44 5.77
N THR A 157 -1.02 5.70 6.85
CA THR A 157 -1.46 5.30 8.19
C THR A 157 -2.64 6.13 8.65
N MET A 158 -2.62 7.46 8.47
CA MET A 158 -3.76 8.34 8.79
C MET A 158 -5.00 7.95 8.00
N GLY A 159 -4.84 7.70 6.68
CA GLY A 159 -5.92 7.23 5.82
C GLY A 159 -6.49 5.89 6.29
N ASN A 160 -5.65 4.94 6.64
CA ASN A 160 -6.08 3.61 7.09
C ASN A 160 -6.65 3.61 8.52
N ILE A 161 -6.17 4.47 9.44
CA ILE A 161 -6.82 4.68 10.75
C ILE A 161 -8.29 5.06 10.57
N LEU A 162 -8.59 5.98 9.61
CA LEU A 162 -9.97 6.36 9.31
C LEU A 162 -10.74 5.23 8.61
N ASN A 163 -10.14 4.62 7.60
CA ASN A 163 -10.80 3.68 6.72
C ASN A 163 -11.15 2.38 7.46
N TYR A 164 -10.24 1.86 8.29
CA TYR A 164 -10.49 0.70 9.15
C TYR A 164 -11.19 1.05 10.47
N LYS A 165 -11.56 2.33 10.69
CA LYS A 165 -12.28 2.79 11.89
C LYS A 165 -11.52 2.57 13.20
N PHE A 166 -10.19 2.65 13.15
CA PHE A 166 -9.33 2.63 14.34
C PHE A 166 -9.26 3.98 15.04
N GLY A 167 -9.72 5.05 14.39
CA GLY A 167 -9.80 6.39 14.94
C GLY A 167 -10.75 7.28 14.17
N SER A 168 -10.95 8.47 14.69
CA SER A 168 -11.80 9.52 14.12
C SER A 168 -10.97 10.58 13.38
N LEU A 169 -11.65 11.45 12.62
CA LEU A 169 -11.01 12.61 11.98
C LEU A 169 -10.39 13.56 13.01
N GLU A 170 -10.99 13.68 14.19
CA GLU A 170 -10.42 14.50 15.29
C GLU A 170 -9.14 13.89 15.85
N ASP A 171 -9.06 12.55 15.93
CA ASP A 171 -7.81 11.88 16.29
C ASP A 171 -6.71 12.20 15.29
N VAL A 172 -7.01 12.09 13.98
CA VAL A 172 -6.05 12.39 12.91
C VAL A 172 -5.59 13.86 12.97
N LYS A 173 -6.51 14.82 13.17
CA LYS A 173 -6.15 16.22 13.36
C LYS A 173 -5.23 16.42 14.56
N ARG A 174 -5.53 15.77 15.67
CA ARG A 174 -4.74 15.83 16.89
C ARG A 174 -3.34 15.23 16.70
N PHE A 175 -3.25 14.09 16.04
CA PHE A 175 -1.97 13.48 15.72
C PHE A 175 -1.15 14.40 14.81
N TYR A 176 -1.73 14.84 13.69
CA TYR A 176 -1.02 15.69 12.75
C TYR A 176 -0.59 17.03 13.35
N GLY A 177 -1.45 17.69 14.12
CA GLY A 177 -1.15 18.95 14.79
C GLY A 177 -0.07 18.85 15.88
N ASN A 178 0.30 17.64 16.29
CA ASN A 178 1.38 17.39 17.26
C ASN A 178 2.75 17.14 16.61
N LEU A 179 2.79 17.02 15.27
CA LEU A 179 4.00 16.68 14.54
C LEU A 179 4.90 17.90 14.29
N LYS A 180 6.18 17.63 14.18
CA LYS A 180 7.23 18.57 13.72
C LYS A 180 8.38 17.77 13.08
N VAL A 181 9.21 18.43 12.29
CA VAL A 181 10.49 17.88 11.87
C VAL A 181 11.54 18.22 12.90
N ALA A 182 12.31 17.24 13.33
CA ALA A 182 13.42 17.39 14.24
C ALA A 182 14.48 16.31 14.01
N GLU A 183 15.70 16.55 14.47
CA GLU A 183 16.73 15.52 14.51
C GLU A 183 16.33 14.44 15.53
N ASN A 184 16.41 13.19 15.11
CA ASN A 184 16.23 12.04 15.99
C ASN A 184 17.50 11.70 16.76
N GLY A 185 17.48 10.65 17.59
CA GLY A 185 18.64 10.24 18.39
C GLY A 185 19.89 9.84 17.59
N GLU A 186 19.78 9.72 16.26
CA GLU A 186 20.88 9.40 15.35
C GLU A 186 21.38 10.64 14.58
N GLY A 187 20.87 11.84 14.88
CA GLY A 187 21.22 13.09 14.19
C GLY A 187 20.65 13.19 12.77
N ARG A 188 19.54 12.48 12.47
CA ARG A 188 18.85 12.53 11.18
C ARG A 188 17.51 13.23 11.32
N GLU A 189 17.14 14.03 10.33
CA GLU A 189 15.82 14.63 10.26
C GLU A 189 14.74 13.55 10.15
N GLU A 190 13.65 13.71 10.91
CA GLU A 190 12.51 12.82 10.92
C GLU A 190 11.25 13.59 11.32
N ILE A 191 10.08 13.16 10.83
CA ILE A 191 8.80 13.63 11.37
C ILE A 191 8.63 13.04 12.78
N CYS A 192 8.57 13.89 13.78
CA CYS A 192 8.56 13.54 15.21
C CYS A 192 7.31 14.05 15.89
N PHE A 193 6.87 13.37 16.94
CA PHE A 193 5.86 13.89 17.85
C PHE A 193 6.48 14.82 18.90
N SER A 194 5.70 15.81 19.33
CA SER A 194 6.07 16.71 20.43
C SER A 194 5.62 16.17 21.79
N ASP A 195 4.52 15.41 21.83
CA ASP A 195 3.91 14.83 23.02
C ASP A 195 4.01 13.29 22.99
N GLU A 196 4.45 12.71 24.12
CA GLU A 196 4.67 11.28 24.27
C GLU A 196 3.38 10.47 24.27
N GLN A 197 2.32 10.96 24.92
CA GLN A 197 1.05 10.24 25.00
C GLN A 197 0.34 10.20 23.65
N ILE A 198 0.41 11.31 22.90
CA ILE A 198 -0.14 11.38 21.54
C ILE A 198 0.64 10.45 20.60
N ALA A 199 1.98 10.41 20.73
CA ALA A 199 2.83 9.51 19.97
C ALA A 199 2.52 8.03 20.25
N GLU A 200 2.34 7.68 21.53
CA GLU A 200 1.99 6.32 21.95
C GLU A 200 0.64 5.89 21.37
N GLU A 201 -0.37 6.76 21.47
CA GLU A 201 -1.70 6.45 20.90
C GLU A 201 -1.64 6.24 19.39
N PHE A 202 -0.95 7.12 18.67
CA PHE A 202 -0.72 6.96 17.23
C PHE A 202 -0.01 5.65 16.91
N ALA A 203 1.06 5.31 17.65
CA ALA A 203 1.85 4.10 17.43
C ALA A 203 1.00 2.82 17.59
N TYR A 204 0.12 2.76 18.58
CA TYR A 204 -0.81 1.64 18.73
C TYR A 204 -1.81 1.55 17.56
N LYS A 205 -2.38 2.67 17.11
CA LYS A 205 -3.30 2.67 15.96
C LYS A 205 -2.58 2.28 14.66
N ALA A 206 -1.35 2.73 14.46
CA ALA A 206 -0.49 2.31 13.35
C ALA A 206 -0.19 0.81 13.39
N LEU A 207 0.03 0.25 14.58
CA LEU A 207 0.24 -1.19 14.76
C LEU A 207 -1.03 -2.00 14.43
N GLU A 208 -2.23 -1.49 14.75
CA GLU A 208 -3.49 -2.13 14.31
C GLU A 208 -3.61 -2.14 12.79
N CYS A 209 -3.25 -1.05 12.09
CA CYS A 209 -3.16 -1.06 10.63
C CYS A 209 -2.14 -2.11 10.14
N GLY A 210 -0.97 -2.20 10.77
CA GLY A 210 0.04 -3.22 10.45
C GLY A 210 -0.47 -4.65 10.58
N LYS A 211 -1.36 -4.92 11.56
CA LYS A 211 -2.01 -6.24 11.70
C LYS A 211 -2.96 -6.55 10.55
N VAL A 212 -3.64 -5.55 9.99
CA VAL A 212 -4.47 -5.73 8.79
C VAL A 212 -3.62 -6.17 7.62
N TYR A 213 -2.48 -5.51 7.36
CA TYR A 213 -1.60 -5.81 6.22
C TYR A 213 -0.96 -7.21 6.24
N VAL A 214 -1.03 -7.91 7.37
CA VAL A 214 -0.52 -9.29 7.50
C VAL A 214 -1.61 -10.30 7.85
N CYS A 215 -2.87 -9.88 7.94
CA CYS A 215 -3.96 -10.80 8.26
C CYS A 215 -4.20 -11.80 7.12
N ASP A 216 -4.86 -12.90 7.45
CA ASP A 216 -5.09 -13.99 6.51
C ASP A 216 -5.91 -13.54 5.28
N ALA A 217 -6.89 -12.68 5.49
CA ALA A 217 -7.74 -12.15 4.42
C ALA A 217 -6.93 -11.32 3.41
N ASP A 218 -6.08 -10.40 3.90
CA ASP A 218 -5.28 -9.50 3.07
C ASP A 218 -4.26 -10.28 2.24
N ARG A 219 -3.39 -11.04 2.91
CA ARG A 219 -2.32 -11.77 2.23
C ARG A 219 -2.84 -12.86 1.29
N TYR A 220 -3.97 -13.52 1.64
CA TYR A 220 -4.58 -14.50 0.76
C TYR A 220 -5.18 -13.84 -0.49
N ALA A 221 -5.90 -12.72 -0.33
CA ALA A 221 -6.47 -11.98 -1.45
C ALA A 221 -5.37 -11.51 -2.41
N MET A 222 -4.29 -10.90 -1.91
CA MET A 222 -3.18 -10.44 -2.76
C MET A 222 -2.49 -11.61 -3.49
N GLN A 223 -2.19 -12.71 -2.79
CA GLN A 223 -1.59 -13.90 -3.43
C GLN A 223 -2.51 -14.48 -4.50
N TYR A 224 -3.80 -14.63 -4.21
CA TYR A 224 -4.74 -15.21 -5.15
C TYR A 224 -4.95 -14.33 -6.38
N LEU A 225 -5.05 -12.99 -6.18
CA LEU A 225 -5.14 -12.03 -7.29
C LEU A 225 -3.86 -12.06 -8.15
N SER A 226 -2.68 -12.14 -7.53
CA SER A 226 -1.41 -12.24 -8.26
C SER A 226 -1.35 -13.45 -9.19
N GLU A 227 -1.88 -14.60 -8.73
CA GLU A 227 -1.98 -15.81 -9.54
C GLU A 227 -2.97 -15.65 -10.71
N ILE A 228 -4.09 -14.96 -10.49
CA ILE A 228 -5.08 -14.65 -11.52
C ILE A 228 -4.46 -13.75 -12.61
N VAL A 229 -3.81 -12.66 -12.20
CA VAL A 229 -3.14 -11.72 -13.13
C VAL A 229 -2.04 -12.46 -13.91
N ARG A 230 -1.23 -13.28 -13.22
CA ARG A 230 -0.18 -14.08 -13.88
C ARG A 230 -0.74 -15.03 -14.94
N ARG A 231 -1.84 -15.74 -14.64
CA ARG A 231 -2.50 -16.61 -15.65
C ARG A 231 -3.03 -15.81 -16.83
N ALA A 232 -3.60 -14.62 -16.60
CA ALA A 232 -4.07 -13.74 -17.66
C ALA A 232 -2.93 -13.24 -18.56
N ILE A 233 -1.76 -12.94 -17.99
CA ILE A 233 -0.55 -12.59 -18.77
C ILE A 233 -0.09 -13.79 -19.61
N LEU A 234 -0.04 -14.98 -19.04
CA LEU A 234 0.35 -16.19 -19.78
C LEU A 234 -0.61 -16.52 -20.93
N ARG A 235 -1.89 -16.20 -20.80
CA ARG A 235 -2.88 -16.34 -21.88
C ARG A 235 -2.83 -15.18 -22.89
N GLY A 236 -2.08 -14.12 -22.62
CA GLY A 236 -2.01 -12.93 -23.47
C GLY A 236 -3.22 -11.99 -23.39
N THR A 237 -4.14 -12.20 -22.44
CA THR A 237 -5.31 -11.31 -22.23
C THR A 237 -4.94 -10.04 -21.46
N VAL A 238 -3.89 -10.08 -20.63
CA VAL A 238 -3.30 -8.93 -19.95
C VAL A 238 -1.84 -8.83 -20.40
N THR A 239 -1.37 -7.63 -20.73
CA THR A 239 0.04 -7.35 -21.03
C THR A 239 0.70 -6.64 -19.83
N GLU A 240 2.03 -6.69 -19.75
CA GLU A 240 2.76 -5.96 -18.70
C GLU A 240 2.52 -4.45 -18.77
N ASP A 241 2.43 -3.87 -19.97
CA ASP A 241 2.15 -2.44 -20.12
C ASP A 241 0.74 -2.07 -19.68
N LEU A 242 -0.22 -2.99 -19.80
CA LEU A 242 -1.58 -2.78 -19.30
C LEU A 242 -1.62 -2.66 -17.77
N LEU A 243 -0.67 -3.26 -17.05
CA LEU A 243 -0.56 -3.11 -15.59
C LEU A 243 -0.26 -1.67 -15.19
N TYR A 244 0.33 -0.86 -16.07
CA TYR A 244 0.59 0.56 -15.83
C TYR A 244 -0.56 1.48 -16.28
N THR A 245 -1.78 0.94 -16.34
CA THR A 245 -3.02 1.68 -16.57
C THR A 245 -3.85 1.75 -15.28
N THR A 246 -5.16 1.61 -15.35
CA THR A 246 -6.05 1.57 -14.17
C THR A 246 -6.47 0.15 -13.87
N GLU A 247 -6.86 -0.13 -12.62
CA GLU A 247 -7.40 -1.44 -12.23
C GLU A 247 -8.61 -1.83 -13.08
N ARG A 248 -9.47 -0.86 -13.42
CA ARG A 248 -10.63 -1.10 -14.27
C ARG A 248 -10.24 -1.63 -15.65
N GLN A 249 -9.21 -1.03 -16.28
CA GLN A 249 -8.75 -1.48 -17.59
C GLN A 249 -8.16 -2.88 -17.53
N VAL A 250 -7.40 -3.21 -16.47
CA VAL A 250 -6.88 -4.56 -16.25
C VAL A 250 -8.02 -5.56 -16.01
N ILE A 251 -9.02 -5.21 -15.19
CA ILE A 251 -10.21 -6.05 -14.95
C ILE A 251 -10.97 -6.29 -16.25
N ASP A 252 -11.21 -5.27 -17.06
CA ASP A 252 -11.93 -5.40 -18.33
C ASP A 252 -11.20 -6.34 -19.30
N ALA A 253 -9.86 -6.26 -19.37
CA ALA A 253 -9.05 -7.19 -20.14
C ALA A 253 -9.09 -8.61 -19.55
N LEU A 254 -8.97 -8.74 -18.25
CA LEU A 254 -8.99 -10.03 -17.54
C LEU A 254 -10.30 -10.77 -17.77
N VAL A 255 -11.45 -10.08 -17.75
CA VAL A 255 -12.77 -10.69 -17.94
C VAL A 255 -13.18 -10.81 -19.42
N SER A 256 -12.31 -10.46 -20.37
CA SER A 256 -12.58 -10.55 -21.80
C SER A 256 -12.66 -12.00 -22.29
N ASP A 257 -12.01 -12.93 -21.60
CA ASP A 257 -12.12 -14.38 -21.86
C ASP A 257 -12.94 -15.12 -20.78
N GLY A 258 -13.36 -16.36 -21.10
CA GLY A 258 -14.20 -17.16 -20.21
C GLY A 258 -13.51 -17.57 -18.92
N GLU A 259 -12.20 -17.90 -18.98
CA GLU A 259 -11.41 -18.33 -17.83
C GLU A 259 -11.14 -17.15 -16.90
N GLY A 260 -10.69 -16.02 -17.43
CA GLY A 260 -10.45 -14.81 -16.66
C GLY A 260 -11.73 -14.29 -15.99
N LYS A 261 -12.86 -14.35 -16.69
CA LYS A 261 -14.17 -14.02 -16.14
C LYS A 261 -14.55 -14.93 -14.97
N ALA A 262 -14.28 -16.23 -15.08
CA ALA A 262 -14.53 -17.20 -14.03
C ALA A 262 -13.60 -16.96 -12.82
N ASP A 263 -12.31 -16.74 -13.06
CA ASP A 263 -11.31 -16.42 -12.04
C ASP A 263 -11.69 -15.14 -11.26
N TRP A 264 -12.03 -14.08 -11.99
CA TRP A 264 -12.44 -12.80 -11.37
C TRP A 264 -13.71 -12.96 -10.52
N LYS A 265 -14.70 -13.70 -11.04
CA LYS A 265 -15.91 -13.99 -10.27
C LYS A 265 -15.64 -14.77 -8.98
N ARG A 266 -14.70 -15.74 -9.02
CA ARG A 266 -14.25 -16.46 -7.82
C ARG A 266 -13.58 -15.50 -6.83
N PHE A 267 -12.67 -14.66 -7.31
CA PHE A 267 -11.99 -13.66 -6.48
C PHE A 267 -12.98 -12.75 -5.75
N CYS A 268 -13.96 -12.20 -6.46
CA CYS A 268 -14.98 -11.34 -5.86
C CYS A 268 -15.85 -12.04 -4.80
N ARG A 269 -15.99 -13.38 -4.87
CA ARG A 269 -16.76 -14.17 -3.90
C ARG A 269 -15.95 -14.61 -2.68
N LEU A 270 -14.64 -14.42 -2.68
CA LEU A 270 -13.77 -14.77 -1.56
C LEU A 270 -14.17 -13.96 -0.32
N SER A 271 -14.60 -14.65 0.75
CA SER A 271 -15.21 -14.01 1.91
C SER A 271 -14.65 -14.46 3.25
N ALA A 272 -13.90 -15.56 3.28
CA ALA A 272 -13.23 -16.05 4.48
C ALA A 272 -11.96 -16.83 4.09
N THR A 273 -11.10 -17.07 5.08
CA THR A 273 -9.96 -17.99 4.99
C THR A 273 -10.01 -18.97 6.16
N GLU A 274 -9.48 -20.15 5.94
CA GLU A 274 -9.34 -21.19 6.97
C GLU A 274 -7.92 -21.72 7.01
N ALA A 275 -7.35 -21.89 8.21
CA ALA A 275 -6.07 -22.55 8.38
C ALA A 275 -6.24 -24.07 8.28
N VAL A 276 -5.57 -24.72 7.33
CA VAL A 276 -5.74 -26.13 6.99
C VAL A 276 -4.48 -26.96 7.30
N GLY A 277 -3.93 -26.85 8.48
CA GLY A 277 -2.81 -27.65 8.97
C GLY A 277 -1.45 -26.94 8.96
N ARG A 278 -0.50 -27.50 9.72
CA ARG A 278 0.93 -27.16 9.67
C ARG A 278 1.62 -28.09 8.67
N ARG A 279 2.55 -27.55 7.88
CA ARG A 279 3.44 -28.36 7.06
C ARG A 279 4.38 -29.14 8.00
N GLU A 280 4.29 -30.46 8.01
CA GLU A 280 5.36 -31.28 8.56
C GLU A 280 6.61 -31.08 7.67
N SER A 281 7.74 -30.78 8.28
CA SER A 281 9.01 -30.55 7.59
C SER A 281 9.41 -31.83 6.84
N GLY A 282 9.23 -31.87 5.53
CA GLY A 282 9.75 -33.00 4.72
C GLY A 282 9.12 -33.29 3.37
N ALA A 283 8.06 -32.61 2.92
CA ALA A 283 7.49 -32.90 1.61
C ALA A 283 7.65 -31.72 0.62
N SER A 284 8.45 -31.93 -0.42
CA SER A 284 8.51 -31.06 -1.59
C SER A 284 7.22 -31.25 -2.41
N VAL A 285 6.41 -30.22 -2.54
CA VAL A 285 5.29 -30.21 -3.48
C VAL A 285 5.71 -29.42 -4.71
N ALA A 286 6.22 -30.13 -5.71
CA ALA A 286 6.18 -29.67 -7.09
C ALA A 286 4.71 -29.74 -7.53
N GLY A 287 4.10 -28.60 -7.84
CA GLY A 287 2.72 -28.55 -8.30
C GLY A 287 2.64 -28.97 -9.75
N GLU A 288 2.21 -30.19 -10.01
CA GLU A 288 1.72 -30.58 -11.33
C GLU A 288 0.32 -29.99 -11.55
N ALA A 289 0.16 -29.32 -12.69
CA ALA A 289 -1.13 -28.84 -13.17
C ALA A 289 -1.98 -30.07 -13.60
N GLY A 290 -2.95 -30.43 -12.78
CA GLY A 290 -3.96 -31.42 -13.14
C GLY A 290 -4.93 -30.86 -14.19
N GLU A 291 -5.10 -31.56 -15.30
CA GLU A 291 -6.08 -31.26 -16.35
C GLU A 291 -7.50 -31.27 -15.80
N ALA A 292 -8.22 -30.18 -16.04
CA ALA A 292 -9.62 -30.05 -15.65
C ALA A 292 -10.51 -30.68 -16.74
N GLY A 293 -11.22 -31.74 -16.39
CA GLY A 293 -12.28 -32.33 -17.21
C GLY A 293 -13.49 -31.40 -17.36
N GLU A 294 -14.04 -31.32 -18.56
CA GLU A 294 -15.27 -30.60 -18.88
C GLU A 294 -16.49 -31.21 -18.16
N GLY A 295 -17.09 -30.42 -17.28
CA GLY A 295 -18.31 -30.79 -16.53
C GLY A 295 -19.21 -29.59 -16.26
N LYS A 296 -20.49 -29.75 -16.61
CA LYS A 296 -21.59 -28.79 -16.53
C LYS A 296 -21.65 -28.03 -15.21
N ALA A 297 -21.85 -26.72 -15.32
CA ALA A 297 -21.96 -25.77 -14.20
C ALA A 297 -23.29 -25.93 -13.47
N ASP A 298 -23.30 -26.74 -12.42
CA ASP A 298 -24.21 -26.66 -11.29
C ASP A 298 -23.45 -26.12 -10.07
N CYS A 299 -24.15 -25.41 -9.19
CA CYS A 299 -23.64 -24.69 -8.02
C CYS A 299 -22.78 -25.61 -7.13
N LYS A 300 -21.52 -25.87 -7.49
CA LYS A 300 -20.57 -26.67 -6.71
C LYS A 300 -19.63 -25.73 -6.00
N ASP A 301 -19.37 -26.05 -4.73
CA ASP A 301 -18.39 -25.38 -3.87
C ASP A 301 -17.09 -25.14 -4.63
N TYR A 302 -16.74 -23.85 -4.83
CA TYR A 302 -15.47 -23.49 -5.47
C TYR A 302 -14.33 -23.87 -4.52
N VAL A 303 -13.50 -24.81 -4.94
CA VAL A 303 -12.26 -25.13 -4.23
C VAL A 303 -11.26 -24.04 -4.51
N TYR A 304 -10.89 -23.30 -3.47
CA TYR A 304 -9.82 -22.33 -3.53
C TYR A 304 -8.48 -23.00 -3.26
N PRO A 305 -7.39 -22.52 -3.88
CA PRO A 305 -6.08 -23.13 -3.70
C PRO A 305 -5.56 -22.95 -2.26
N VAL A 306 -4.94 -24.00 -1.73
CA VAL A 306 -4.27 -23.96 -0.42
C VAL A 306 -2.87 -23.37 -0.58
N ARG A 307 -2.52 -22.36 0.23
CA ARG A 307 -1.25 -21.63 0.13
C ARG A 307 -0.62 -21.36 1.49
N MET A 308 0.71 -21.43 1.56
CA MET A 308 1.48 -20.80 2.62
C MET A 308 1.93 -19.42 2.13
N ILE A 309 1.49 -18.37 2.78
CA ILE A 309 1.70 -17.00 2.31
C ILE A 309 2.39 -16.20 3.40
N ARG A 310 3.53 -15.61 3.04
CA ARG A 310 4.25 -14.65 3.89
C ARG A 310 3.97 -13.24 3.42
N ALA A 311 4.08 -12.27 4.30
CA ALA A 311 3.92 -10.85 3.99
C ALA A 311 4.93 -10.01 4.75
N LYS A 312 5.25 -8.82 4.23
CA LYS A 312 6.12 -7.84 4.90
C LYS A 312 5.39 -7.29 6.13
N LYS A 313 6.01 -7.43 7.30
CA LYS A 313 5.47 -6.84 8.54
C LYS A 313 5.83 -5.36 8.59
N ARG A 314 4.82 -4.50 8.53
CA ARG A 314 4.97 -3.05 8.59
C ARG A 314 4.47 -2.54 9.93
N TYR A 315 5.29 -1.76 10.62
CA TYR A 315 4.91 -1.03 11.84
C TYR A 315 5.66 0.30 11.88
N ILE A 316 5.20 1.22 12.68
CA ILE A 316 5.83 2.52 12.90
C ILE A 316 6.19 2.63 14.38
N ASP A 317 7.41 3.04 14.65
CA ASP A 317 7.92 3.37 15.97
C ASP A 317 8.34 4.83 15.98
N PRO A 318 7.39 5.76 16.20
CA PRO A 318 7.66 7.18 16.04
C PRO A 318 8.63 7.69 17.09
N TYR A 319 9.38 8.73 16.72
CA TYR A 319 10.28 9.43 17.64
C TYR A 319 9.54 10.56 18.36
N VAL A 320 9.75 10.68 19.65
CA VAL A 320 9.30 11.82 20.47
C VAL A 320 10.47 12.77 20.62
N ALA A 321 10.33 13.99 20.10
CA ALA A 321 11.42 14.93 19.99
C ALA A 321 12.08 15.23 21.35
N GLY A 322 13.40 15.02 21.41
CA GLY A 322 14.20 15.21 22.61
C GLY A 322 14.05 14.11 23.69
N LYS A 323 13.28 13.03 23.41
CA LYS A 323 13.08 11.95 24.39
C LYS A 323 13.54 10.57 23.90
N GLY A 324 13.09 10.12 22.72
CA GLY A 324 13.40 8.78 22.18
C GLY A 324 12.24 8.16 21.40
N ARG A 325 12.37 6.91 21.02
CA ARG A 325 11.34 6.12 20.33
C ARG A 325 10.22 5.72 21.31
N VAL A 326 8.99 5.63 20.82
CA VAL A 326 7.87 5.16 21.65
C VAL A 326 8.15 3.77 22.25
N SER A 327 8.81 2.88 21.52
CA SER A 327 9.20 1.56 22.05
C SER A 327 10.25 1.63 23.17
N GLU A 328 11.04 2.70 23.24
CA GLU A 328 12.00 2.95 24.34
C GLU A 328 11.29 3.52 25.57
N LEU A 329 10.31 4.38 25.35
CA LEU A 329 9.57 5.11 26.40
C LEU A 329 8.43 4.26 26.99
N CYS A 330 7.73 3.46 26.16
CA CYS A 330 6.58 2.64 26.56
C CYS A 330 6.88 1.14 26.44
N THR A 331 7.08 0.47 27.57
CA THR A 331 7.28 -0.99 27.63
C THR A 331 6.09 -1.77 27.05
N GLY A 332 4.85 -1.27 27.23
CA GLY A 332 3.64 -1.87 26.68
C GLY A 332 3.69 -1.92 25.17
N PHE A 333 4.03 -0.80 24.52
CA PHE A 333 4.16 -0.74 23.06
C PHE A 333 5.31 -1.61 22.55
N ARG A 334 6.48 -1.60 23.20
CA ARG A 334 7.60 -2.49 22.88
C ARG A 334 7.14 -3.94 22.83
N ASN A 335 6.47 -4.42 23.88
CA ASN A 335 5.98 -5.79 23.95
C ASN A 335 4.96 -6.11 22.85
N ALA A 336 4.09 -5.16 22.50
CA ALA A 336 3.13 -5.31 21.41
C ALA A 336 3.82 -5.44 20.04
N VAL A 337 4.86 -4.64 19.78
CA VAL A 337 5.69 -4.73 18.57
C VAL A 337 6.43 -6.08 18.51
N GLU A 338 7.06 -6.51 19.59
CA GLU A 338 7.76 -7.81 19.62
C GLU A 338 6.79 -8.99 19.38
N LYS A 339 5.59 -8.94 19.96
CA LYS A 339 4.53 -9.91 19.68
C LYS A 339 4.12 -9.89 18.21
N PHE A 340 3.97 -8.71 17.61
CA PHE A 340 3.66 -8.57 16.18
C PHE A 340 4.79 -9.11 15.30
N LYS A 341 6.05 -8.81 15.63
CA LYS A 341 7.22 -9.32 14.91
C LYS A 341 7.37 -10.85 15.01
N SER A 342 7.01 -11.44 16.15
CA SER A 342 7.07 -12.89 16.37
C SER A 342 5.95 -13.68 15.72
N PHE A 343 4.89 -13.02 15.18
CA PHE A 343 3.81 -13.71 14.48
C PHE A 343 4.35 -14.57 13.33
N SER A 344 3.95 -15.84 13.28
CA SER A 344 4.44 -16.80 12.29
C SER A 344 3.41 -16.98 11.17
N PHE A 345 3.89 -17.06 9.92
CA PHE A 345 3.12 -17.40 8.72
C PHE A 345 3.22 -18.90 8.35
N GLU A 346 3.75 -19.74 9.23
CA GLU A 346 4.07 -21.14 8.95
C GLU A 346 2.84 -22.05 9.07
N TYR A 347 1.80 -21.73 8.33
CA TYR A 347 0.59 -22.51 8.19
C TYR A 347 -0.04 -22.30 6.80
N LEU A 348 -0.82 -23.29 6.38
CA LEU A 348 -1.51 -23.24 5.10
C LEU A 348 -2.87 -22.55 5.27
N LEU A 349 -3.25 -21.77 4.28
CA LEU A 349 -4.55 -21.10 4.18
C LEU A 349 -5.32 -21.62 2.97
N GLU A 350 -6.60 -21.85 3.16
CA GLU A 350 -7.58 -22.10 2.11
C GLU A 350 -8.59 -20.95 2.08
N GLY A 351 -8.93 -20.45 0.89
CA GLY A 351 -10.00 -19.48 0.74
C GLY A 351 -11.37 -20.14 0.83
N LYS A 352 -12.36 -19.37 1.27
CA LYS A 352 -13.77 -19.79 1.31
C LYS A 352 -14.66 -18.71 0.69
N SER A 353 -15.74 -19.12 0.02
CA SER A 353 -16.81 -18.22 -0.41
C SER A 353 -18.01 -18.36 0.53
N ALA A 354 -18.71 -17.24 0.78
CA ALA A 354 -20.05 -17.34 1.30
C ALA A 354 -20.94 -18.06 0.24
N LEU A 355 -21.76 -18.98 0.68
CA LEU A 355 -22.77 -19.70 -0.13
C LEU A 355 -23.74 -18.71 -0.79
#